data_aa7fb590f8bd62d648b84c7595bbaafe
#
_entry.id   aa7fb590f8bd62d648b84c7595bbaafe
#
_cell.length_a   1.000
_cell.length_b   1.000
_cell.length_c   1.000
_cell.angle_alpha   90.00
_cell.angle_beta   90.00
_cell.angle_gamma   90.00
#
_symmetry.space_group_name_H-M   'P 1'
#
loop_
_entity.id
_entity.type
_entity.pdbx_description
1 polymer ?
#
loop_
_entity_poly.entity_id
_entity_poly.type
_entity_poly.pdbx_seq_one_letter_code
_entity_poly.pdbx_strand_id
1 'polypeptide(L)'
;INNAGITKDNLFLRMSDEEWLDVINTNLTGTFRVTKLVAKIMLKARWGRIINISSISGIMGNQGQTNYSASKAGMDGFTRSLAKELGARNITVNSISPGFIETDMTHVLPEAQKESLLSQVPLGRLGSAEEVAGTVAFLASEEASYVTGTTLHVNGGMYMA
;
A
#
# COMPACT_ATOMS: atom_id res chain seq x y z
N ILE A 1 -2.16 -11.45 0.23
CA ILE A 1 -1.48 -10.17 0.46
C ILE A 1 -0.81 -9.73 -0.82
N ASN A 2 -1.17 -8.55 -1.32
CA ASN A 2 -0.58 -7.94 -2.50
C ASN A 2 0.50 -6.95 -2.05
N ASN A 3 1.73 -7.42 -1.96
CA ASN A 3 2.89 -6.63 -1.50
C ASN A 3 3.87 -6.29 -2.64
N ALA A 4 3.87 -7.05 -3.74
CA ALA A 4 4.80 -6.82 -4.84
C ALA A 4 4.65 -5.39 -5.40
N GLY A 5 5.76 -4.70 -5.54
CA GLY A 5 5.78 -3.34 -6.06
C GLY A 5 7.19 -2.88 -6.39
N ILE A 6 7.27 -1.95 -7.31
CA ILE A 6 8.51 -1.30 -7.73
C ILE A 6 8.35 0.22 -7.72
N THR A 7 9.47 0.93 -7.67
CA THR A 7 9.56 2.36 -7.95
C THR A 7 10.45 2.58 -9.17
N LYS A 8 10.15 3.62 -9.95
CA LYS A 8 11.02 4.18 -10.99
C LYS A 8 10.88 5.69 -10.90
N ASP A 9 11.68 6.27 -10.04
CA ASP A 9 11.57 7.67 -9.64
C ASP A 9 12.22 8.57 -10.69
N ASN A 10 11.47 9.55 -11.17
CA ASN A 10 11.96 10.58 -12.07
C ASN A 10 11.07 11.82 -11.97
N LEU A 11 11.62 13.00 -12.25
CA LEU A 11 10.81 14.22 -12.36
C LEU A 11 9.81 14.07 -13.51
N PHE A 12 8.58 14.56 -13.31
CA PHE A 12 7.46 14.36 -14.25
C PHE A 12 7.82 14.63 -15.71
N LEU A 13 8.49 15.75 -15.99
CA LEU A 13 8.87 16.11 -17.36
C LEU A 13 10.00 15.25 -17.96
N ARG A 14 10.65 14.43 -17.16
CA ARG A 14 11.72 13.52 -17.58
C ARG A 14 11.30 12.05 -17.53
N MET A 15 10.17 11.76 -16.88
CA MET A 15 9.65 10.41 -16.75
C MET A 15 9.26 9.87 -18.12
N SER A 16 9.82 8.74 -18.50
CA SER A 16 9.46 8.06 -19.74
C SER A 16 8.15 7.28 -19.60
N ASP A 17 7.51 7.03 -20.73
CA ASP A 17 6.32 6.16 -20.78
C ASP A 17 6.62 4.74 -20.25
N GLU A 18 7.83 4.25 -20.48
CA GLU A 18 8.29 2.95 -19.96
C GLU A 18 8.35 2.95 -18.42
N GLU A 19 8.99 3.97 -17.81
CA GLU A 19 9.03 4.11 -16.34
C GLU A 19 7.63 4.21 -15.74
N TRP A 20 6.74 4.94 -16.39
CA TRP A 20 5.34 5.03 -15.99
C TRP A 20 4.64 3.67 -16.08
N LEU A 21 4.68 3.03 -17.23
CA LEU A 21 3.97 1.77 -17.49
C LEU A 21 4.50 0.61 -16.64
N ASP A 22 5.79 0.53 -16.41
CA ASP A 22 6.37 -0.51 -15.57
C ASP A 22 5.82 -0.47 -14.14
N VAL A 23 5.76 0.74 -13.56
CA VAL A 23 5.23 0.92 -12.20
C VAL A 23 3.73 0.64 -12.16
N ILE A 24 2.94 1.17 -13.10
CA ILE A 24 1.50 0.92 -13.15
C ILE A 24 1.21 -0.55 -13.39
N ASN A 25 1.92 -1.18 -14.32
CA ASN A 25 1.71 -2.59 -14.67
C ASN A 25 2.07 -3.52 -13.51
N THR A 26 3.16 -3.25 -12.81
CA THR A 26 3.57 -4.08 -11.68
C THR A 26 2.68 -3.85 -10.47
N ASN A 27 2.55 -2.61 -10.02
CA ASN A 27 1.92 -2.31 -8.74
C ASN A 27 0.40 -2.43 -8.78
N LEU A 28 -0.24 -1.93 -9.83
CA LEU A 28 -1.72 -1.85 -9.90
C LEU A 28 -2.31 -2.96 -10.78
N THR A 29 -1.85 -3.08 -12.03
CA THR A 29 -2.36 -4.09 -12.95
C THR A 29 -2.02 -5.50 -12.45
N GLY A 30 -0.82 -5.70 -11.90
CA GLY A 30 -0.40 -6.97 -11.28
C GLY A 30 -1.32 -7.36 -10.13
N THR A 31 -1.58 -6.43 -9.21
CA THR A 31 -2.52 -6.60 -8.10
C THR A 31 -3.91 -7.01 -8.60
N PHE A 32 -4.45 -6.31 -9.60
CA PHE A 32 -5.74 -6.66 -10.21
C PHE A 32 -5.73 -8.09 -10.77
N ARG A 33 -4.70 -8.48 -11.52
CA ARG A 33 -4.62 -9.80 -12.15
C ARG A 33 -4.59 -10.94 -11.14
N VAL A 34 -3.74 -10.84 -10.11
CA VAL A 34 -3.64 -11.83 -9.03
C VAL A 34 -4.94 -11.90 -8.26
N THR A 35 -5.47 -10.75 -7.83
CA THR A 35 -6.70 -10.67 -7.04
C THR A 35 -7.89 -11.26 -7.80
N LYS A 36 -8.02 -11.01 -9.10
CA LYS A 36 -9.10 -11.58 -9.94
C LYS A 36 -9.09 -13.11 -9.96
N LEU A 37 -7.92 -13.73 -9.94
CA LEU A 37 -7.79 -15.19 -9.91
C LEU A 37 -8.15 -15.75 -8.52
N VAL A 38 -7.61 -15.17 -7.47
CA VAL A 38 -7.80 -15.62 -6.09
C VAL A 38 -9.24 -15.38 -5.61
N ALA A 39 -9.84 -14.24 -5.97
CA ALA A 39 -11.22 -13.92 -5.60
C ALA A 39 -12.22 -14.97 -6.10
N LYS A 40 -12.00 -15.61 -7.25
CA LYS A 40 -12.85 -16.73 -7.72
C LYS A 40 -12.87 -17.90 -6.74
N ILE A 41 -11.73 -18.21 -6.12
CA ILE A 41 -11.60 -19.28 -5.12
C ILE A 41 -12.29 -18.85 -3.82
N MET A 42 -12.04 -17.63 -3.36
CA MET A 42 -12.63 -17.07 -2.14
C MET A 42 -14.16 -16.97 -2.24
N LEU A 43 -14.71 -16.61 -3.40
CA LEU A 43 -16.15 -16.57 -3.66
C LEU A 43 -16.81 -17.95 -3.49
N LYS A 44 -16.15 -19.02 -3.95
CA LYS A 44 -16.63 -20.41 -3.76
C LYS A 44 -16.57 -20.83 -2.29
N ALA A 45 -15.48 -20.46 -1.59
CA ALA A 45 -15.29 -20.75 -0.18
C ALA A 45 -16.21 -19.92 0.73
N ARG A 46 -16.79 -18.80 0.24
CA ARG A 46 -17.53 -17.81 1.02
C ARG A 46 -16.72 -17.28 2.21
N TRP A 47 -15.43 -17.15 2.01
CA TRP A 47 -14.47 -16.61 2.97
C TRP A 47 -13.22 -16.09 2.26
N GLY A 48 -12.70 -14.98 2.71
CA GLY A 48 -11.44 -14.45 2.21
C GLY A 48 -11.01 -13.17 2.89
N ARG A 49 -9.69 -12.92 2.83
CA ARG A 49 -9.04 -11.71 3.30
C ARG A 49 -8.07 -11.24 2.23
N ILE A 50 -8.32 -10.07 1.67
CA ILE A 50 -7.47 -9.44 0.66
C ILE A 50 -6.86 -8.18 1.27
N ILE A 51 -5.54 -8.11 1.30
CA ILE A 51 -4.80 -7.00 1.91
C ILE A 51 -3.83 -6.45 0.86
N ASN A 52 -3.99 -5.18 0.54
CA ASN A 52 -3.17 -4.48 -0.44
C ASN A 52 -2.17 -3.57 0.30
N ILE A 53 -0.89 -3.69 -0.01
CA ILE A 53 0.13 -2.80 0.54
C ILE A 53 0.22 -1.55 -0.34
N SER A 54 -0.45 -0.50 0.11
CA SER A 54 -0.43 0.83 -0.49
C SER A 54 0.82 1.62 -0.06
N SER A 55 0.74 2.91 0.09
CA SER A 55 1.81 3.79 0.59
C SER A 55 1.25 5.15 0.96
N ILE A 56 1.90 5.82 1.90
CA ILE A 56 1.65 7.22 2.22
C ILE A 56 1.79 8.12 0.97
N SER A 57 2.68 7.78 0.04
CA SER A 57 2.86 8.50 -1.22
C SER A 57 1.61 8.49 -2.10
N GLY A 58 0.74 7.48 -1.97
CA GLY A 58 -0.55 7.45 -2.69
C GLY A 58 -1.55 8.49 -2.19
N ILE A 59 -1.35 9.01 -0.98
CA ILE A 59 -2.25 9.99 -0.33
C ILE A 59 -1.65 11.39 -0.39
N MET A 60 -0.41 11.53 0.06
CA MET A 60 0.26 12.83 0.16
C MET A 60 0.96 13.25 -1.14
N GLY A 61 1.21 12.30 -2.03
CA GLY A 61 2.13 12.50 -3.15
C GLY A 61 3.59 12.48 -2.69
N ASN A 62 4.51 12.32 -3.65
CA ASN A 62 5.93 12.50 -3.42
C ASN A 62 6.58 12.99 -4.72
N GLN A 63 7.44 13.99 -4.61
CA GLN A 63 8.15 14.55 -5.77
C GLN A 63 8.98 13.45 -6.45
N GLY A 64 8.88 13.37 -7.77
CA GLY A 64 9.58 12.34 -8.56
C GLY A 64 8.87 10.98 -8.61
N GLN A 65 7.73 10.82 -7.93
CA GLN A 65 6.99 9.55 -7.83
C GLN A 65 5.56 9.64 -8.39
N THR A 66 5.33 10.39 -9.45
CA THR A 66 3.97 10.53 -10.00
C THR A 66 3.37 9.19 -10.44
N ASN A 67 4.17 8.28 -11.03
CA ASN A 67 3.79 6.91 -11.38
C ASN A 67 3.49 6.06 -10.15
N TYR A 68 4.38 6.06 -9.17
CA TYR A 68 4.24 5.29 -7.93
C TYR A 68 3.03 5.76 -7.12
N SER A 69 2.92 7.07 -6.88
CA SER A 69 1.79 7.67 -6.16
C SER A 69 0.46 7.37 -6.85
N ALA A 70 0.39 7.49 -8.18
CA ALA A 70 -0.80 7.12 -8.95
C ALA A 70 -1.16 5.63 -8.77
N SER A 71 -0.17 4.73 -8.82
CA SER A 71 -0.40 3.29 -8.64
C SER A 71 -0.95 2.96 -7.25
N LYS A 72 -0.43 3.61 -6.19
CA LYS A 72 -0.83 3.38 -4.80
C LYS A 72 -2.18 4.02 -4.48
N ALA A 73 -2.46 5.22 -4.98
CA ALA A 73 -3.80 5.84 -4.91
C ALA A 73 -4.86 5.00 -5.64
N GLY A 74 -4.51 4.49 -6.83
CA GLY A 74 -5.36 3.58 -7.60
C GLY A 74 -5.66 2.28 -6.84
N MET A 75 -4.69 1.75 -6.09
CA MET A 75 -4.86 0.57 -5.25
C MET A 75 -5.88 0.80 -4.12
N ASP A 76 -5.89 1.98 -3.50
CA ASP A 76 -6.88 2.33 -2.48
C ASP A 76 -8.29 2.47 -3.07
N GLY A 77 -8.41 3.04 -4.28
CA GLY A 77 -9.67 3.06 -5.03
C GLY A 77 -10.16 1.66 -5.39
N PHE A 78 -9.27 0.81 -5.87
CA PHE A 78 -9.54 -0.60 -6.16
C PHE A 78 -10.01 -1.36 -4.92
N THR A 79 -9.35 -1.17 -3.77
CA THR A 79 -9.71 -1.75 -2.48
C THR A 79 -11.16 -1.41 -2.09
N ARG A 80 -11.53 -0.13 -2.12
CA ARG A 80 -12.88 0.32 -1.75
C ARG A 80 -13.97 -0.26 -2.67
N SER A 81 -13.72 -0.30 -3.96
CA SER A 81 -14.67 -0.85 -4.92
C SER A 81 -14.86 -2.35 -4.75
N LEU A 82 -13.75 -3.08 -4.61
CA LEU A 82 -13.78 -4.52 -4.47
C LEU A 82 -14.40 -4.97 -3.13
N ALA A 83 -14.20 -4.20 -2.06
CA ALA A 83 -14.85 -4.44 -0.77
C ALA A 83 -16.38 -4.42 -0.88
N LYS A 84 -16.93 -3.47 -1.65
CA LYS A 84 -18.37 -3.40 -1.91
C LYS A 84 -18.90 -4.60 -2.69
N GLU A 85 -18.12 -5.10 -3.65
CA GLU A 85 -18.52 -6.22 -4.50
C GLU A 85 -18.47 -7.56 -3.76
N LEU A 86 -17.50 -7.76 -2.88
CA LEU A 86 -17.21 -9.05 -2.27
C LEU A 86 -17.74 -9.22 -0.83
N GLY A 87 -18.14 -8.13 -0.18
CA GLY A 87 -18.55 -8.14 1.23
C GLY A 87 -19.69 -9.11 1.55
N ALA A 88 -20.71 -9.22 0.67
CA ALA A 88 -21.81 -10.17 0.83
C ALA A 88 -21.39 -11.66 0.82
N ARG A 89 -20.13 -11.93 0.50
CA ARG A 89 -19.54 -13.28 0.47
C ARG A 89 -18.54 -13.53 1.60
N ASN A 90 -18.58 -12.70 2.67
CA ASN A 90 -17.66 -12.79 3.79
C ASN A 90 -16.18 -12.67 3.36
N ILE A 91 -15.92 -11.81 2.37
CA ILE A 91 -14.58 -11.50 1.90
C ILE A 91 -14.31 -10.04 2.24
N THR A 92 -13.29 -9.78 3.06
CA THR A 92 -12.85 -8.42 3.36
C THR A 92 -11.72 -8.00 2.43
N VAL A 93 -11.70 -6.73 2.07
CA VAL A 93 -10.65 -6.14 1.22
C VAL A 93 -10.20 -4.83 1.84
N ASN A 94 -8.95 -4.75 2.25
CA ASN A 94 -8.39 -3.58 2.91
C ASN A 94 -7.03 -3.21 2.33
N SER A 95 -6.64 -1.96 2.52
CA SER A 95 -5.28 -1.48 2.25
C SER A 95 -4.55 -1.19 3.54
N ILE A 96 -3.23 -1.31 3.51
CA ILE A 96 -2.33 -0.76 4.51
C ILE A 96 -1.49 0.31 3.80
N SER A 97 -1.37 1.47 4.41
CA SER A 97 -0.55 2.58 3.92
C SER A 97 0.62 2.80 4.88
N PRO A 98 1.78 2.14 4.63
CA PRO A 98 2.98 2.40 5.40
C PRO A 98 3.50 3.82 5.14
N GLY A 99 4.09 4.42 6.18
CA GLY A 99 4.93 5.59 6.07
C GLY A 99 6.36 5.24 5.70
N PHE A 100 7.31 5.91 6.35
CA PHE A 100 8.72 5.58 6.22
C PHE A 100 9.08 4.38 7.10
N ILE A 101 9.39 3.27 6.46
CA ILE A 101 9.74 1.99 7.09
C ILE A 101 11.23 1.75 6.91
N GLU A 102 11.86 1.27 7.97
CA GLU A 102 13.26 0.86 7.97
C GLU A 102 13.46 -0.34 7.04
N THR A 103 14.28 -0.14 6.01
CA THR A 103 14.62 -1.15 4.99
C THR A 103 16.06 -0.94 4.58
N ASP A 104 16.64 -1.89 3.87
CA ASP A 104 18.00 -1.75 3.33
C ASP A 104 18.18 -0.45 2.53
N MET A 105 17.12 0.04 1.87
CA MET A 105 17.14 1.30 1.13
C MET A 105 17.21 2.54 2.03
N THR A 106 16.61 2.50 3.21
CA THR A 106 16.64 3.62 4.15
C THR A 106 17.94 3.68 4.96
N HIS A 107 18.60 2.54 5.15
CA HIS A 107 19.89 2.48 5.85
C HIS A 107 21.02 3.22 5.11
N VAL A 108 20.97 3.26 3.79
CA VAL A 108 22.01 3.90 2.97
C VAL A 108 21.77 5.40 2.71
N LEU A 109 20.67 5.98 3.23
CA LEU A 109 20.39 7.40 3.07
C LEU A 109 21.38 8.27 3.86
N PRO A 110 21.82 9.42 3.31
CA PRO A 110 22.60 10.41 4.04
C PRO A 110 21.86 10.90 5.29
N GLU A 111 22.60 11.18 6.37
CA GLU A 111 22.00 11.54 7.67
C GLU A 111 21.08 12.77 7.58
N ALA A 112 21.46 13.79 6.81
CA ALA A 112 20.60 14.96 6.60
C ALA A 112 19.25 14.64 5.92
N GLN A 113 19.21 13.59 5.07
CA GLN A 113 17.96 13.14 4.47
C GLN A 113 17.12 12.37 5.48
N LYS A 114 17.75 11.53 6.32
CA LYS A 114 17.06 10.83 7.41
C LYS A 114 16.42 11.81 8.38
N GLU A 115 17.18 12.83 8.83
CA GLU A 115 16.65 13.87 9.70
C GLU A 115 15.45 14.61 9.09
N SER A 116 15.53 14.95 7.81
CA SER A 116 14.43 15.58 7.06
C SER A 116 13.19 14.68 7.00
N LEU A 117 13.36 13.37 6.80
CA LEU A 117 12.26 12.41 6.81
C LEU A 117 11.66 12.27 8.23
N LEU A 118 12.52 12.12 9.24
CA LEU A 118 12.09 11.96 10.63
C LEU A 118 11.35 13.19 11.18
N SER A 119 11.71 14.40 10.72
CA SER A 119 11.00 15.62 11.11
C SER A 119 9.53 15.66 10.71
N GLN A 120 9.14 14.82 9.73
CA GLN A 120 7.76 14.69 9.27
C GLN A 120 6.97 13.59 10.03
N VAL A 121 7.64 12.82 10.88
CA VAL A 121 7.04 11.70 11.62
C VAL A 121 6.85 12.07 13.09
N PRO A 122 5.63 12.29 13.58
CA PRO A 122 5.38 12.63 14.97
C PRO A 122 5.98 11.68 16.01
N LEU A 123 6.06 10.37 15.72
CA LEU A 123 6.72 9.41 16.61
C LEU A 123 8.26 9.50 16.58
N GLY A 124 8.86 10.34 15.73
CA GLY A 124 10.29 10.66 15.71
C GLY A 124 11.21 9.52 15.31
N ARG A 125 10.67 8.47 14.70
CA ARG A 125 11.43 7.30 14.21
C ARG A 125 10.83 6.71 12.96
N LEU A 126 11.61 5.91 12.23
CA LEU A 126 11.08 5.04 11.19
C LEU A 126 10.24 3.92 11.82
N GLY A 127 9.26 3.44 11.09
CA GLY A 127 8.56 2.21 11.44
C GLY A 127 9.39 0.97 11.05
N SER A 128 9.10 -0.17 11.67
CA SER A 128 9.71 -1.44 11.28
C SER A 128 8.80 -2.25 10.36
N ALA A 129 9.38 -3.21 9.64
CA ALA A 129 8.62 -4.15 8.81
C ALA A 129 7.64 -4.98 9.66
N GLU A 130 8.03 -5.32 10.91
CA GLU A 130 7.21 -6.06 11.88
C GLU A 130 5.97 -5.28 12.30
N GLU A 131 6.05 -3.94 12.42
CA GLU A 131 4.90 -3.09 12.75
C GLU A 131 3.87 -3.10 11.62
N VAL A 132 4.33 -3.11 10.38
CA VAL A 132 3.44 -3.28 9.22
C VAL A 132 2.88 -4.71 9.20
N ALA A 133 3.71 -5.73 9.42
CA ALA A 133 3.30 -7.13 9.44
C ALA A 133 2.27 -7.42 10.54
N GLY A 134 2.39 -6.79 11.72
CA GLY A 134 1.39 -6.88 12.78
C GLY A 134 0.00 -6.40 12.32
N THR A 135 -0.05 -5.31 11.57
CA THR A 135 -1.31 -4.79 10.99
C THR A 135 -1.85 -5.73 9.91
N VAL A 136 -0.98 -6.33 9.10
CA VAL A 136 -1.38 -7.37 8.12
C VAL A 136 -1.98 -8.57 8.84
N ALA A 137 -1.35 -9.05 9.92
CA ALA A 137 -1.85 -10.18 10.71
C ALA A 137 -3.23 -9.89 11.31
N PHE A 138 -3.44 -8.69 11.86
CA PHE A 138 -4.75 -8.26 12.34
C PHE A 138 -5.80 -8.29 11.23
N LEU A 139 -5.55 -7.67 10.08
CA LEU A 139 -6.51 -7.65 8.98
C LEU A 139 -6.79 -9.03 8.37
N ALA A 140 -5.87 -9.98 8.54
CA ALA A 140 -6.03 -11.36 8.08
C ALA A 140 -6.81 -12.24 9.06
N SER A 141 -7.01 -11.79 10.30
CA SER A 141 -7.63 -12.54 11.39
C SER A 141 -9.16 -12.43 11.41
N GLU A 142 -9.80 -13.19 12.28
CA GLU A 142 -11.26 -13.12 12.51
C GLU A 142 -11.66 -11.86 13.29
N GLU A 143 -10.79 -11.29 14.09
CA GLU A 143 -11.01 -10.05 14.83
C GLU A 143 -11.28 -8.87 13.89
N ALA A 144 -10.75 -8.92 12.66
CA ALA A 144 -10.99 -7.93 11.63
C ALA A 144 -12.17 -8.28 10.69
N SER A 145 -13.02 -9.24 11.04
CA SER A 145 -14.12 -9.72 10.18
C SER A 145 -15.13 -8.64 9.80
N TYR A 146 -15.23 -7.55 10.56
CA TYR A 146 -16.09 -6.40 10.27
C TYR A 146 -15.34 -5.19 9.72
N VAL A 147 -14.04 -5.35 9.38
CA VAL A 147 -13.19 -4.31 8.81
C VAL A 147 -13.03 -4.58 7.32
N THR A 148 -13.63 -3.73 6.47
CA THR A 148 -13.50 -3.85 5.01
C THR A 148 -13.60 -2.49 4.32
N GLY A 149 -12.89 -2.32 3.22
CA GLY A 149 -12.88 -1.08 2.43
C GLY A 149 -12.04 0.05 3.03
N THR A 150 -11.31 -0.20 4.11
CA THR A 150 -10.47 0.81 4.78
C THR A 150 -9.03 0.79 4.27
N THR A 151 -8.35 1.92 4.45
CA THR A 151 -6.89 2.03 4.38
C THR A 151 -6.38 2.32 5.78
N LEU A 152 -5.67 1.36 6.40
CA LEU A 152 -5.04 1.55 7.69
C LEU A 152 -3.66 2.20 7.52
N HIS A 153 -3.45 3.28 8.23
CA HIS A 153 -2.20 4.03 8.20
C HIS A 153 -1.22 3.51 9.26
N VAL A 154 -0.04 3.07 8.82
CA VAL A 154 1.07 2.62 9.69
C VAL A 154 2.26 3.52 9.38
N ASN A 155 2.21 4.76 9.87
CA ASN A 155 3.08 5.84 9.41
C ASN A 155 3.64 6.75 10.53
N GLY A 156 3.51 6.35 11.78
CA GLY A 156 4.02 7.13 12.93
C GLY A 156 3.36 8.50 13.10
N GLY A 157 2.16 8.71 12.55
CA GLY A 157 1.43 9.97 12.60
C GLY A 157 1.78 10.94 11.45
N MET A 158 2.58 10.54 10.48
CA MET A 158 2.96 11.37 9.33
C MET A 158 1.74 11.85 8.53
N TYR A 159 0.72 11.03 8.45
CA TYR A 159 -0.60 11.38 7.92
C TYR A 159 -1.68 10.91 8.89
N MET A 160 -2.63 11.81 9.18
CA MET A 160 -3.79 11.56 10.04
C MET A 160 -5.06 11.87 9.23
N ALA A 161 -5.92 10.87 9.03
CA ALA A 161 -7.21 10.98 8.31
C ALA A 161 -8.36 11.20 9.30
#